data_7a1876f37cd4fd60492aa61a2f3bc91f
#
_entry.id   7a1876f37cd4fd60492aa61a2f3bc91f
#
_cell.length_a   1.000
_cell.length_b   1.000
_cell.length_c   1.000
_cell.angle_alpha   90.00
_cell.angle_beta   90.00
_cell.angle_gamma   90.00
#
_symmetry.space_group_name_H-M   'P 1'
#
loop_
_entity.id
_entity.type
_entity.pdbx_description
1 polymer ?
#
loop_
_entity_poly.entity_id
_entity_poly.type
_entity_poly.pdbx_seq_one_letter_code
_entity_poly.pdbx_strand_id
1 'polypeptide(L)'
;MPDGSPAARDEYVVQMKKITKVYSNGVAANQGVDFNLRRGEIHALMGENGAGKSTLMKMLFGLEQPTSGEIVVNGEVLNLSSPSVAISHGIGMVHQHFMLVPSLSVAENMVLGMVPQKSGIFIDKAKAIEITKEYSEKFNLHVEPEAKVMDIPVGMKQKVEILKALVRGAKILIMDEPTAVLTSQETAELFVELKNLKNQGYTIVFISH
;
A
#
# COMPACT_ATOMS: atom_id res chain seq x y z
N MET A 1 3.57 -8.97 -35.52
CA MET A 1 3.95 -7.65 -35.03
C MET A 1 2.94 -7.28 -33.93
N PRO A 2 3.31 -7.10 -32.66
CA PRO A 2 2.36 -6.64 -31.66
C PRO A 2 2.05 -5.16 -31.91
N ASP A 3 0.77 -4.88 -32.07
CA ASP A 3 0.21 -3.56 -32.24
C ASP A 3 0.58 -2.67 -31.05
N GLY A 4 1.47 -1.72 -31.30
CA GLY A 4 1.95 -0.71 -30.34
C GLY A 4 0.98 0.47 -30.24
N SER A 5 -0.31 0.22 -30.08
CA SER A 5 -1.32 1.25 -29.91
C SER A 5 -1.08 2.05 -28.63
N PRO A 6 -1.06 3.40 -28.67
CA PRO A 6 -0.90 4.26 -27.48
C PRO A 6 -1.98 4.01 -26.41
N ALA A 7 -3.17 3.57 -26.79
CA ALA A 7 -4.28 3.28 -25.89
C ALA A 7 -4.02 2.13 -24.91
N ALA A 8 -3.16 1.16 -25.26
CA ALA A 8 -2.85 0.03 -24.38
C ALA A 8 -1.86 0.39 -23.26
N ARG A 9 -1.08 1.47 -23.41
CA ARG A 9 -0.10 1.91 -22.39
C ARG A 9 -0.75 2.63 -21.20
N ASP A 10 -1.91 3.24 -21.39
CA ASP A 10 -2.63 3.98 -20.34
C ASP A 10 -3.58 3.11 -19.51
N GLU A 11 -3.87 1.88 -19.94
CA GLU A 11 -4.82 1.00 -19.25
C GLU A 11 -4.24 0.40 -17.97
N TYR A 12 -2.97 -0.03 -17.99
CA TYR A 12 -2.32 -0.67 -16.86
C TYR A 12 -1.39 0.28 -16.12
N VAL A 13 -1.64 0.47 -14.82
CA VAL A 13 -0.78 1.26 -13.96
C VAL A 13 0.45 0.46 -13.48
N VAL A 14 0.30 -0.87 -13.34
CA VAL A 14 1.39 -1.80 -13.04
C VAL A 14 1.34 -2.98 -14.00
N GLN A 15 2.50 -3.37 -14.51
CA GLN A 15 2.71 -4.62 -15.22
C GLN A 15 3.97 -5.30 -14.66
N MET A 16 3.81 -6.49 -14.14
CA MET A 16 4.91 -7.34 -13.72
C MET A 16 5.03 -8.47 -14.74
N LYS A 17 6.18 -8.55 -15.46
CA LYS A 17 6.37 -9.41 -16.62
C LYS A 17 7.39 -10.49 -16.33
N LYS A 18 7.00 -11.76 -16.46
CA LYS A 18 7.86 -12.95 -16.29
C LYS A 18 8.62 -12.93 -14.95
N ILE A 19 7.97 -12.46 -13.90
CA ILE A 19 8.59 -12.34 -12.59
C ILE A 19 8.93 -13.70 -12.02
N THR A 20 10.19 -13.87 -11.70
CA THR A 20 10.70 -15.06 -11.01
C THR A 20 11.40 -14.62 -9.71
N LYS A 21 11.10 -15.32 -8.63
CA LYS A 21 11.80 -15.16 -7.33
C LYS A 21 12.23 -16.52 -6.83
N VAL A 22 13.53 -16.69 -6.73
CA VAL A 22 14.16 -17.87 -6.11
C VAL A 22 14.99 -17.38 -4.93
N TYR A 23 14.73 -17.92 -3.75
CA TYR A 23 15.49 -17.61 -2.55
C TYR A 23 16.82 -18.39 -2.49
N SER A 24 17.75 -17.95 -1.68
CA SER A 24 19.08 -18.57 -1.52
C SER A 24 19.06 -20.04 -1.07
N ASN A 25 17.97 -20.45 -0.41
CA ASN A 25 17.72 -21.86 -0.02
C ASN A 25 17.14 -22.71 -1.15
N GLY A 26 17.03 -22.19 -2.39
CA GLY A 26 16.50 -22.89 -3.55
C GLY A 26 14.97 -22.88 -3.70
N VAL A 27 14.24 -22.27 -2.74
CA VAL A 27 12.78 -22.17 -2.83
C VAL A 27 12.39 -21.16 -3.90
N ALA A 28 11.64 -21.59 -4.91
CA ALA A 28 11.06 -20.73 -5.93
C ALA A 28 9.66 -20.26 -5.50
N ALA A 29 9.55 -19.01 -5.05
CA ALA A 29 8.29 -18.44 -4.63
C ALA A 29 7.41 -17.99 -5.80
N ASN A 30 8.03 -17.53 -6.89
CA ASN A 30 7.37 -17.14 -8.12
C ASN A 30 8.19 -17.64 -9.31
N GLN A 31 7.53 -18.11 -10.38
CA GLN A 31 8.20 -18.63 -11.58
C GLN A 31 7.51 -18.10 -12.84
N GLY A 32 8.12 -17.10 -13.49
CA GLY A 32 7.65 -16.53 -14.75
C GLY A 32 6.24 -15.93 -14.66
N VAL A 33 5.88 -15.34 -13.51
CA VAL A 33 4.53 -14.81 -13.25
C VAL A 33 4.33 -13.51 -14.00
N ASP A 34 3.22 -13.40 -14.72
CA ASP A 34 2.72 -12.16 -15.30
C ASP A 34 1.56 -11.63 -14.42
N PHE A 35 1.63 -10.36 -14.01
CA PHE A 35 0.59 -9.70 -13.24
C PHE A 35 0.36 -8.29 -13.78
N ASN A 36 -0.90 -7.95 -14.01
CA ASN A 36 -1.29 -6.63 -14.51
C ASN A 36 -2.35 -6.01 -13.60
N LEU A 37 -2.20 -4.72 -13.32
CA LEU A 37 -3.12 -3.94 -12.51
C LEU A 37 -3.60 -2.74 -13.32
N ARG A 38 -4.93 -2.62 -13.51
CA ARG A 38 -5.52 -1.52 -14.24
C ARG A 38 -5.63 -0.28 -13.36
N ARG A 39 -5.54 0.87 -13.99
CA ARG A 39 -5.73 2.16 -13.30
C ARG A 39 -7.15 2.27 -12.75
N GLY A 40 -7.27 2.66 -11.47
CA GLY A 40 -8.55 2.89 -10.82
C GLY A 40 -9.39 1.61 -10.60
N GLU A 41 -8.77 0.43 -10.52
CA GLU A 41 -9.48 -0.79 -10.13
C GLU A 41 -9.20 -1.19 -8.68
N ILE A 42 -10.07 -2.01 -8.14
CA ILE A 42 -9.83 -2.82 -6.94
C ILE A 42 -9.59 -4.24 -7.44
N HIS A 43 -8.37 -4.74 -7.28
CA HIS A 43 -7.92 -6.05 -7.73
C HIS A 43 -7.73 -6.98 -6.54
N ALA A 44 -8.41 -8.12 -6.53
CA ALA A 44 -8.22 -9.16 -5.51
C ALA A 44 -7.22 -10.22 -6.03
N LEU A 45 -6.10 -10.36 -5.34
CA LEU A 45 -5.12 -11.42 -5.59
C LEU A 45 -5.43 -12.62 -4.67
N MET A 46 -6.12 -13.61 -5.22
CA MET A 46 -6.61 -14.78 -4.49
C MET A 46 -5.73 -16.00 -4.75
N GLY A 47 -5.66 -16.93 -3.79
CA GLY A 47 -4.95 -18.21 -3.95
C GLY A 47 -4.55 -18.81 -2.61
N GLU A 48 -4.06 -20.04 -2.63
CA GLU A 48 -3.66 -20.78 -1.44
C GLU A 48 -2.47 -20.13 -0.70
N ASN A 49 -2.31 -20.50 0.57
CA ASN A 49 -1.13 -20.12 1.36
C ASN A 49 0.14 -20.68 0.71
N GLY A 50 1.18 -19.84 0.65
CA GLY A 50 2.44 -20.23 -0.01
C GLY A 50 2.46 -20.08 -1.54
N ALA A 51 1.36 -19.67 -2.19
CA ALA A 51 1.31 -19.45 -3.64
C ALA A 51 2.14 -18.25 -4.16
N GLY A 52 2.91 -17.59 -3.31
CA GLY A 52 3.80 -16.49 -3.72
C GLY A 52 3.13 -15.12 -3.82
N LYS A 53 1.86 -14.96 -3.43
CA LYS A 53 1.11 -13.69 -3.52
C LYS A 53 1.80 -12.53 -2.78
N SER A 54 2.07 -12.71 -1.48
CA SER A 54 2.75 -11.69 -0.67
C SER A 54 4.16 -11.42 -1.16
N THR A 55 4.89 -12.44 -1.66
CA THR A 55 6.21 -12.25 -2.28
C THR A 55 6.13 -11.39 -3.52
N LEU A 56 5.13 -11.60 -4.39
CA LEU A 56 4.91 -10.79 -5.58
C LEU A 56 4.65 -9.32 -5.21
N MET A 57 3.80 -9.08 -4.21
CA MET A 57 3.50 -7.72 -3.74
C MET A 57 4.68 -7.08 -3.00
N LYS A 58 5.47 -7.85 -2.25
CA LYS A 58 6.72 -7.36 -1.64
C LYS A 58 7.74 -6.93 -2.69
N MET A 59 7.80 -7.60 -3.84
CA MET A 59 8.64 -7.14 -4.96
C MET A 59 8.12 -5.83 -5.55
N LEU A 60 6.81 -5.66 -5.71
CA LEU A 60 6.20 -4.43 -6.17
C LEU A 60 6.41 -3.27 -5.18
N PHE A 61 6.49 -3.54 -3.89
CA PHE A 61 6.78 -2.53 -2.88
C PHE A 61 8.29 -2.33 -2.60
N GLY A 62 9.17 -3.10 -3.25
CA GLY A 62 10.63 -2.96 -3.10
C GLY A 62 11.20 -3.55 -1.81
N LEU A 63 10.45 -4.40 -1.09
CA LEU A 63 10.94 -5.17 0.07
C LEU A 63 11.74 -6.40 -0.36
N GLU A 64 11.46 -6.92 -1.54
CA GLU A 64 12.13 -8.06 -2.16
C GLU A 64 12.55 -7.66 -3.58
N GLN A 65 13.60 -8.31 -4.10
CA GLN A 65 14.00 -8.13 -5.49
C GLN A 65 13.65 -9.37 -6.30
N PRO A 66 13.12 -9.24 -7.52
CA PRO A 66 12.96 -10.38 -8.41
C PRO A 66 14.33 -10.94 -8.79
N THR A 67 14.40 -12.26 -8.97
CA THR A 67 15.58 -12.93 -9.56
C THR A 67 15.67 -12.64 -11.06
N SER A 68 14.50 -12.54 -11.72
CA SER A 68 14.39 -12.14 -13.13
C SER A 68 12.97 -11.62 -13.42
N GLY A 69 12.79 -11.00 -14.56
CA GLY A 69 11.56 -10.34 -14.98
C GLY A 69 11.65 -8.83 -14.87
N GLU A 70 10.59 -8.14 -15.24
CA GLU A 70 10.51 -6.67 -15.29
C GLU A 70 9.27 -6.17 -14.55
N ILE A 71 9.42 -5.05 -13.84
CA ILE A 71 8.30 -4.32 -13.23
C ILE A 71 8.15 -2.99 -13.95
N VAL A 72 6.97 -2.77 -14.51
CA VAL A 72 6.61 -1.53 -15.21
C VAL A 72 5.55 -0.81 -14.39
N VAL A 73 5.77 0.45 -14.08
CA VAL A 73 4.82 1.31 -13.36
C VAL A 73 4.61 2.58 -14.17
N ASN A 74 3.36 2.93 -14.44
CA ASN A 74 3.01 4.08 -15.29
C ASN A 74 3.72 4.09 -16.66
N GLY A 75 3.99 2.90 -17.22
CA GLY A 75 4.65 2.73 -18.52
C GLY A 75 6.19 2.77 -18.47
N GLU A 76 6.80 2.97 -17.32
CA GLU A 76 8.25 2.98 -17.13
C GLU A 76 8.73 1.70 -16.46
N VAL A 77 9.81 1.10 -16.99
CA VAL A 77 10.48 -0.04 -16.34
C VAL A 77 11.26 0.47 -15.13
N LEU A 78 10.92 -0.01 -13.95
CA LEU A 78 11.50 0.44 -12.70
C LEU A 78 12.27 -0.67 -11.98
N ASN A 79 13.40 -0.29 -11.39
CA ASN A 79 14.08 -1.09 -10.39
C ASN A 79 13.64 -0.64 -8.99
N LEU A 80 12.65 -1.30 -8.42
CA LEU A 80 12.11 -0.99 -7.10
C LEU A 80 13.03 -1.55 -5.99
N SER A 81 14.22 -0.99 -5.87
CA SER A 81 15.30 -1.48 -5.00
C SER A 81 15.05 -1.28 -3.50
N SER A 82 14.05 -0.49 -3.14
CA SER A 82 13.65 -0.26 -1.73
C SER A 82 12.22 0.28 -1.64
N PRO A 83 11.58 0.20 -0.44
CA PRO A 83 10.29 0.85 -0.20
C PRO A 83 10.29 2.35 -0.47
N SER A 84 11.39 3.05 -0.21
CA SER A 84 11.51 4.48 -0.50
C SER A 84 11.36 4.79 -1.99
N VAL A 85 11.93 3.95 -2.86
CA VAL A 85 11.78 4.06 -4.31
C VAL A 85 10.34 3.77 -4.71
N ALA A 86 9.69 2.73 -4.18
CA ALA A 86 8.30 2.43 -4.47
C ALA A 86 7.37 3.59 -4.05
N ILE A 87 7.57 4.16 -2.86
CA ILE A 87 6.82 5.31 -2.35
C ILE A 87 7.00 6.53 -3.27
N SER A 88 8.20 6.84 -3.74
CA SER A 88 8.43 7.97 -4.65
C SER A 88 7.72 7.81 -6.00
N HIS A 89 7.39 6.57 -6.39
CA HIS A 89 6.56 6.26 -7.56
C HIS A 89 5.05 6.09 -7.23
N GLY A 90 4.63 6.51 -6.03
CA GLY A 90 3.23 6.51 -5.62
C GLY A 90 2.69 5.14 -5.23
N ILE A 91 3.54 4.19 -4.86
CA ILE A 91 3.13 2.87 -4.36
C ILE A 91 3.18 2.89 -2.83
N GLY A 92 2.08 2.54 -2.18
CA GLY A 92 1.99 2.37 -0.74
C GLY A 92 1.61 0.94 -0.37
N MET A 93 2.02 0.49 0.81
CA MET A 93 1.67 -0.83 1.31
C MET A 93 1.13 -0.75 2.73
N VAL A 94 0.00 -1.40 2.95
CA VAL A 94 -0.60 -1.69 4.24
C VAL A 94 -0.32 -3.15 4.56
N HIS A 95 0.46 -3.38 5.60
CA HIS A 95 0.91 -4.71 5.98
C HIS A 95 -0.14 -5.46 6.80
N GLN A 96 -0.08 -6.79 6.79
CA GLN A 96 -0.93 -7.66 7.60
C GLN A 96 -0.80 -7.34 9.12
N HIS A 97 0.41 -7.02 9.58
CA HIS A 97 0.67 -6.54 10.93
C HIS A 97 0.85 -5.03 10.91
N PHE A 98 0.11 -4.31 11.74
CA PHE A 98 0.19 -2.86 11.80
C PHE A 98 1.59 -2.37 12.11
N MET A 99 2.11 -1.49 11.26
CA MET A 99 3.40 -0.81 11.42
C MET A 99 3.23 0.52 12.17
N LEU A 100 2.40 0.49 13.23
CA LEU A 100 2.11 1.63 14.09
C LEU A 100 2.86 1.49 15.42
N VAL A 101 3.32 2.61 15.95
CA VAL A 101 3.96 2.69 17.28
C VAL A 101 2.86 2.87 18.33
N PRO A 102 2.60 1.88 19.20
CA PRO A 102 1.43 1.90 20.10
C PRO A 102 1.41 3.08 21.08
N SER A 103 2.57 3.52 21.57
CA SER A 103 2.71 4.60 22.56
C SER A 103 2.55 6.00 21.97
N LEU A 104 2.63 6.16 20.66
CA LEU A 104 2.45 7.42 19.96
C LEU A 104 0.96 7.66 19.63
N SER A 105 0.60 8.93 19.45
CA SER A 105 -0.72 9.30 18.96
C SER A 105 -0.89 8.92 17.49
N VAL A 106 -2.15 8.92 17.01
CA VAL A 106 -2.48 8.74 15.59
C VAL A 106 -1.71 9.77 14.74
N ALA A 107 -1.77 11.04 15.12
CA ALA A 107 -1.10 12.11 14.38
C ALA A 107 0.44 11.92 14.34
N GLU A 108 1.06 11.52 15.44
CA GLU A 108 2.50 11.23 15.47
C GLU A 108 2.85 10.05 14.56
N ASN A 109 2.03 9.00 14.52
CA ASN A 109 2.20 7.87 13.61
C ASN A 109 2.04 8.25 12.13
N MET A 110 1.10 9.15 11.82
CA MET A 110 0.85 9.62 10.45
C MET A 110 2.09 10.27 9.82
N VAL A 111 2.80 11.09 10.59
CA VAL A 111 3.98 11.84 10.11
C VAL A 111 5.32 11.15 10.40
N LEU A 112 5.31 9.99 11.05
CA LEU A 112 6.53 9.26 11.40
C LEU A 112 7.33 8.91 10.13
N GLY A 113 8.57 9.40 10.07
CA GLY A 113 9.45 9.23 8.90
C GLY A 113 9.25 10.26 7.77
N MET A 114 8.30 11.22 7.91
CA MET A 114 8.11 12.32 6.95
C MET A 114 8.56 13.68 7.53
N VAL A 115 8.83 13.72 8.78
CA VAL A 115 9.09 14.82 9.72
C VAL A 115 9.03 16.23 9.14
N PRO A 116 7.95 17.01 9.43
CA PRO A 116 8.06 18.46 9.56
C PRO A 116 8.86 18.71 10.84
N GLN A 117 10.12 19.06 10.72
CA GLN A 117 10.98 19.34 11.87
C GLN A 117 10.80 20.78 12.31
N LYS A 118 10.37 20.98 13.55
CA LYS A 118 10.62 22.21 14.28
C LYS A 118 11.99 22.07 14.92
N SER A 119 13.00 22.81 14.44
CA SER A 119 14.38 22.80 14.99
C SER A 119 15.06 21.43 15.06
N GLY A 120 15.00 20.64 14.00
CA GLY A 120 15.91 19.51 13.76
C GLY A 120 15.69 18.20 14.52
N ILE A 121 14.90 18.15 15.63
CA ILE A 121 14.82 16.94 16.47
C ILE A 121 13.38 16.59 16.91
N PHE A 122 12.46 17.55 16.98
CA PHE A 122 11.12 17.33 17.54
C PHE A 122 10.02 17.34 16.46
N ILE A 123 9.07 16.40 16.56
CA ILE A 123 7.85 16.38 15.75
C ILE A 123 7.01 17.61 16.10
N ASP A 124 6.62 18.41 15.12
CA ASP A 124 5.62 19.45 15.29
C ASP A 124 4.24 18.82 15.46
N LYS A 125 3.81 18.64 16.70
CA LYS A 125 2.53 17.99 17.03
C LYS A 125 1.32 18.74 16.45
N ALA A 126 1.34 20.06 16.46
CA ALA A 126 0.24 20.85 15.92
C ALA A 126 0.09 20.62 14.42
N LYS A 127 1.21 20.60 13.69
CA LYS A 127 1.23 20.32 12.26
C LYS A 127 0.84 18.87 11.95
N ALA A 128 1.25 17.92 12.78
CA ALA A 128 0.84 16.52 12.64
C ALA A 128 -0.67 16.33 12.79
N ILE A 129 -1.28 17.00 13.79
CA ILE A 129 -2.73 17.02 14.00
C ILE A 129 -3.46 17.66 12.81
N GLU A 130 -2.97 18.80 12.31
CA GLU A 130 -3.54 19.48 11.14
C GLU A 130 -3.54 18.57 9.91
N ILE A 131 -2.39 17.97 9.57
CA ILE A 131 -2.26 17.03 8.46
C ILE A 131 -3.22 15.84 8.63
N THR A 132 -3.30 15.28 9.84
CA THR A 132 -4.18 14.14 10.11
C THR A 132 -5.64 14.50 9.90
N LYS A 133 -6.10 15.67 10.37
CA LYS A 133 -7.46 16.14 10.16
C LYS A 133 -7.77 16.37 8.69
N GLU A 134 -6.88 17.07 7.97
CA GLU A 134 -7.03 17.31 6.53
C GLU A 134 -7.22 16.02 5.74
N TYR A 135 -6.34 15.03 5.95
CA TYR A 135 -6.41 13.76 5.23
C TYR A 135 -7.57 12.88 5.68
N SER A 136 -7.90 12.88 6.97
CA SER A 136 -9.08 12.21 7.53
C SER A 136 -10.38 12.70 6.87
N GLU A 137 -10.55 13.99 6.73
CA GLU A 137 -11.69 14.62 6.05
C GLU A 137 -11.67 14.35 4.55
N LYS A 138 -10.55 14.59 3.90
CA LYS A 138 -10.37 14.43 2.45
C LYS A 138 -10.74 13.02 1.95
N PHE A 139 -10.40 12.00 2.72
CA PHE A 139 -10.64 10.60 2.36
C PHE A 139 -11.85 9.97 3.05
N ASN A 140 -12.54 10.75 3.90
CA ASN A 140 -13.65 10.26 4.73
C ASN A 140 -13.27 9.04 5.60
N LEU A 141 -12.00 9.02 6.05
CA LEU A 141 -11.45 8.02 6.94
C LEU A 141 -11.29 8.63 8.33
N HIS A 142 -12.41 8.74 9.05
CA HIS A 142 -12.44 9.46 10.32
C HIS A 142 -11.56 8.78 11.37
N VAL A 143 -10.58 9.51 11.90
CA VAL A 143 -9.68 9.10 12.98
C VAL A 143 -9.54 10.22 14.00
N GLU A 144 -9.25 9.87 15.26
CA GLU A 144 -8.99 10.85 16.32
C GLU A 144 -7.46 11.12 16.40
N PRO A 145 -6.97 12.31 16.00
CA PRO A 145 -5.54 12.58 15.88
C PRO A 145 -4.74 12.44 17.17
N GLU A 146 -5.35 12.80 18.31
CA GLU A 146 -4.68 12.83 19.63
C GLU A 146 -4.77 11.51 20.39
N ALA A 147 -5.65 10.57 19.94
CA ALA A 147 -5.76 9.26 20.55
C ALA A 147 -4.46 8.47 20.41
N LYS A 148 -4.06 7.74 21.44
CA LYS A 148 -2.92 6.82 21.35
C LYS A 148 -3.32 5.58 20.56
N VAL A 149 -2.39 5.08 19.73
CA VAL A 149 -2.65 3.91 18.89
C VAL A 149 -2.95 2.66 19.72
N MET A 150 -2.40 2.54 20.94
CA MET A 150 -2.71 1.43 21.84
C MET A 150 -4.17 1.39 22.27
N ASP A 151 -4.84 2.54 22.33
CA ASP A 151 -6.20 2.71 22.89
C ASP A 151 -7.31 2.65 21.81
N ILE A 152 -6.96 2.63 20.52
CA ILE A 152 -7.94 2.61 19.43
C ILE A 152 -8.26 1.17 18.97
N PRO A 153 -9.49 0.90 18.48
CA PRO A 153 -9.90 -0.40 17.94
C PRO A 153 -9.09 -0.81 16.71
N VAL A 154 -9.11 -2.11 16.39
CA VAL A 154 -8.36 -2.69 15.25
C VAL A 154 -8.78 -2.08 13.92
N GLY A 155 -10.08 -1.91 13.66
CA GLY A 155 -10.58 -1.26 12.44
C GLY A 155 -10.09 0.19 12.31
N MET A 156 -9.93 0.91 13.43
CA MET A 156 -9.35 2.25 13.43
C MET A 156 -7.85 2.23 13.08
N LYS A 157 -7.09 1.25 13.59
CA LYS A 157 -5.68 1.06 13.22
C LYS A 157 -5.51 0.82 11.71
N GLN A 158 -6.44 0.08 11.10
CA GLN A 158 -6.47 -0.12 9.65
C GLN A 158 -6.65 1.21 8.89
N LYS A 159 -7.58 2.07 9.33
CA LYS A 159 -7.78 3.41 8.74
C LYS A 159 -6.53 4.27 8.86
N VAL A 160 -5.84 4.24 10.00
CA VAL A 160 -4.59 4.97 10.22
C VAL A 160 -3.49 4.49 9.26
N GLU A 161 -3.33 3.18 9.03
CA GLU A 161 -2.35 2.65 8.07
C GLU A 161 -2.65 3.08 6.63
N ILE A 162 -3.93 3.08 6.23
CA ILE A 162 -4.35 3.57 4.91
C ILE A 162 -4.03 5.05 4.78
N LEU A 163 -4.44 5.88 5.75
CA LEU A 163 -4.17 7.31 5.77
C LEU A 163 -2.67 7.60 5.70
N LYS A 164 -1.86 6.87 6.45
CA LYS A 164 -0.40 6.97 6.45
C LYS A 164 0.20 6.72 5.07
N ALA A 165 -0.30 5.75 4.32
CA ALA A 165 0.11 5.53 2.93
C ALA A 165 -0.32 6.68 2.02
N LEU A 166 -1.55 7.19 2.17
CA LEU A 166 -2.11 8.28 1.38
C LEU A 166 -1.39 9.61 1.61
N VAL A 167 -1.04 9.94 2.85
CA VAL A 167 -0.25 11.14 3.21
C VAL A 167 1.12 11.11 2.54
N ARG A 168 1.71 9.91 2.37
CA ARG A 168 2.98 9.70 1.68
C ARG A 168 2.87 9.75 0.15
N GLY A 169 1.68 10.06 -0.38
CA GLY A 169 1.46 10.23 -1.81
C GLY A 169 1.11 8.95 -2.57
N ALA A 170 0.76 7.87 -1.87
CA ALA A 170 0.33 6.65 -2.55
C ALA A 170 -0.86 6.91 -3.46
N LYS A 171 -0.79 6.37 -4.68
CA LYS A 171 -1.86 6.29 -5.68
C LYS A 171 -2.21 4.83 -5.99
N ILE A 172 -1.28 3.94 -5.72
CA ILE A 172 -1.43 2.48 -5.79
C ILE A 172 -1.28 1.96 -4.37
N LEU A 173 -2.32 1.34 -3.83
CA LEU A 173 -2.34 0.77 -2.48
C LEU A 173 -2.26 -0.76 -2.57
N ILE A 174 -1.24 -1.32 -1.98
CA ILE A 174 -1.10 -2.76 -1.75
C ILE A 174 -1.60 -3.05 -0.34
N MET A 175 -2.51 -4.00 -0.18
CA MET A 175 -3.04 -4.40 1.13
C MET A 175 -2.82 -5.90 1.32
N ASP A 176 -1.99 -6.27 2.28
CA ASP A 176 -1.67 -7.67 2.58
C ASP A 176 -2.60 -8.18 3.67
N GLU A 177 -3.56 -9.03 3.29
CA GLU A 177 -4.60 -9.62 4.17
C GLU A 177 -5.35 -8.59 5.05
N PRO A 178 -5.94 -7.54 4.46
CA PRO A 178 -6.47 -6.41 5.24
C PRO A 178 -7.66 -6.76 6.11
N THR A 179 -8.27 -7.93 5.94
CA THR A 179 -9.47 -8.37 6.66
C THR A 179 -9.19 -9.45 7.71
N ALA A 180 -7.95 -9.95 7.80
CA ALA A 180 -7.62 -11.11 8.65
C ALA A 180 -7.93 -10.93 10.14
N VAL A 181 -7.93 -9.70 10.63
CA VAL A 181 -8.14 -9.35 12.05
C VAL A 181 -9.41 -8.52 12.28
N LEU A 182 -10.21 -8.27 11.23
CA LEU A 182 -11.42 -7.47 11.28
C LEU A 182 -12.66 -8.33 11.52
N THR A 183 -13.64 -7.77 12.21
CA THR A 183 -15.00 -8.33 12.26
C THR A 183 -15.67 -8.20 10.90
N SER A 184 -16.76 -8.94 10.69
CA SER A 184 -17.54 -8.85 9.44
C SER A 184 -18.06 -7.43 9.17
N GLN A 185 -18.45 -6.70 10.24
CA GLN A 185 -18.90 -5.31 10.11
C GLN A 185 -17.76 -4.40 9.71
N GLU A 186 -16.58 -4.46 10.37
CA GLU A 186 -15.41 -3.67 10.04
C GLU A 186 -14.91 -3.98 8.62
N THR A 187 -15.01 -5.24 8.20
CA THR A 187 -14.69 -5.65 6.82
C THR A 187 -15.61 -4.96 5.81
N ALA A 188 -16.92 -4.94 6.07
CA ALA A 188 -17.88 -4.27 5.19
C ALA A 188 -17.59 -2.75 5.10
N GLU A 189 -17.31 -2.11 6.23
CA GLU A 189 -16.92 -0.69 6.30
C GLU A 189 -15.64 -0.43 5.49
N LEU A 190 -14.60 -1.25 5.66
CA LEU A 190 -13.36 -1.15 4.90
C LEU A 190 -13.61 -1.20 3.38
N PHE A 191 -14.44 -2.13 2.89
CA PHE A 191 -14.73 -2.20 1.46
C PHE A 191 -15.51 -0.99 0.93
N VAL A 192 -16.36 -0.35 1.74
CA VAL A 192 -16.98 0.93 1.39
C VAL A 192 -15.92 2.01 1.22
N GLU A 193 -14.97 2.09 2.16
CA GLU A 193 -13.87 3.05 2.11
C GLU A 193 -12.95 2.82 0.90
N LEU A 194 -12.60 1.57 0.59
CA LEU A 194 -11.82 1.23 -0.59
C LEU A 194 -12.54 1.60 -1.90
N LYS A 195 -13.86 1.41 -1.97
CA LYS A 195 -14.67 1.86 -3.12
C LYS A 195 -14.65 3.39 -3.26
N ASN A 196 -14.73 4.12 -2.16
CA ASN A 196 -14.62 5.57 -2.17
C ASN A 196 -13.26 6.05 -2.67
N LEU A 197 -12.16 5.42 -2.22
CA LEU A 197 -10.81 5.69 -2.72
C LEU A 197 -10.70 5.38 -4.23
N LYS A 198 -11.20 4.23 -4.66
CA LYS A 198 -11.24 3.87 -6.09
C LYS A 198 -11.97 4.92 -6.92
N ASN A 199 -13.13 5.42 -6.45
CA ASN A 199 -13.91 6.45 -7.13
C ASN A 199 -13.17 7.81 -7.19
N GLN A 200 -12.20 8.04 -6.31
CA GLN A 200 -11.28 9.18 -6.33
C GLN A 200 -10.03 8.93 -7.21
N GLY A 201 -9.98 7.82 -7.96
CA GLY A 201 -8.92 7.49 -8.91
C GLY A 201 -7.74 6.71 -8.31
N TYR A 202 -7.86 6.20 -7.08
CA TYR A 202 -6.86 5.31 -6.49
C TYR A 202 -6.97 3.90 -7.06
N THR A 203 -5.84 3.23 -7.17
CA THR A 203 -5.76 1.82 -7.59
C THR A 203 -5.41 0.98 -6.39
N ILE A 204 -6.11 -0.12 -6.20
CA ILE A 204 -5.96 -0.93 -4.98
C ILE A 204 -5.78 -2.39 -5.40
N VAL A 205 -4.77 -3.04 -4.83
CA VAL A 205 -4.62 -4.49 -4.89
C VAL A 205 -4.60 -5.04 -3.47
N PHE A 206 -5.42 -6.02 -3.19
CA PHE A 206 -5.40 -6.70 -1.91
C PHE A 206 -5.22 -8.21 -2.06
N ILE A 207 -4.45 -8.78 -1.14
CA ILE A 207 -4.25 -10.21 -1.02
C ILE A 207 -5.30 -10.76 -0.06
N SER A 208 -5.94 -11.84 -0.46
CA SER A 208 -6.87 -12.61 0.38
C SER A 208 -6.74 -14.11 0.11
N HIS A 209 -7.28 -14.89 1.03
CA HIS A 209 -7.37 -16.35 0.94
C HIS A 209 -8.75 -16.80 0.48
#